data_6510fd14d02bded93045f45ef4bc04f9
#
_entry.id   6510fd14d02bded93045f45ef4bc04f9
#
_cell.length_a   1.000
_cell.length_b   1.000
_cell.length_c   1.000
_cell.angle_alpha   90.00
_cell.angle_beta   90.00
_cell.angle_gamma   90.00
#
_symmetry.space_group_name_H-M   'P 1'
#
loop_
_entity.id
_entity.type
_entity.pdbx_description
1 polymer ?
#
loop_
_entity_poly.entity_id
_entity_poly.type
_entity_poly.pdbx_seq_one_letter_code
_entity_poly.pdbx_strand_id
1 'polypeptide(L)' 'MCKLINTKKLNDKIESSGMKKSYIADEMGISRQALWGKITNKVKFTPEEQQYLVEKLDIRTMKEFRDIFFSKEEK' A
#
# COMPACT_ATOMS: atom_id res chain seq x y z
N MET A 1 3.90 19.08 3.50
CA MET A 1 3.25 18.00 4.01
C MET A 1 3.48 16.76 3.24
N CYS A 2 3.93 15.77 3.87
CA CYS A 2 4.27 14.52 3.22
C CYS A 2 3.14 13.52 3.32
N LYS A 3 2.90 12.82 2.23
CA LYS A 3 1.98 11.72 2.25
C LYS A 3 2.81 10.46 2.17
N LEU A 4 3.01 9.86 3.31
CA LEU A 4 3.84 8.67 3.40
C LEU A 4 2.98 7.45 3.65
N ILE A 5 3.38 6.36 3.03
CA ILE A 5 2.76 5.08 3.31
C ILE A 5 3.24 4.61 4.67
N ASN A 6 2.32 4.15 5.47
CA ASN A 6 2.70 3.49 6.71
C ASN A 6 3.06 2.05 6.35
N THR A 7 4.34 1.82 6.16
CA THR A 7 4.83 0.55 5.66
C THR A 7 4.38 -0.62 6.53
N LYS A 8 4.45 -0.44 7.84
CA LYS A 8 4.07 -1.52 8.74
C LYS A 8 2.59 -1.84 8.62
N LYS A 9 1.75 -0.83 8.61
CA LYS A 9 0.32 -1.08 8.51
C LYS A 9 -0.05 -1.69 7.17
N LEU A 10 0.58 -1.23 6.11
CA LEU A 10 0.28 -1.79 4.80
C LEU A 10 0.72 -3.25 4.74
N ASN A 11 1.90 -3.56 5.24
CA ASN A 11 2.36 -4.94 5.28
C ASN A 11 1.43 -5.81 6.10
N ASP A 12 1.01 -5.32 7.27
CA ASP A 12 0.09 -6.07 8.12
C ASP A 12 -1.21 -6.34 7.39
N LYS A 13 -1.69 -5.35 6.66
CA LYS A 13 -2.94 -5.51 5.93
C LYS A 13 -2.79 -6.55 4.83
N ILE A 14 -1.68 -6.51 4.12
CA ILE A 14 -1.42 -7.49 3.07
C ILE A 14 -1.36 -8.89 3.65
N GLU A 15 -0.66 -9.05 4.76
CA GLU A 15 -0.54 -10.37 5.37
C GLU A 15 -1.86 -10.87 5.89
N SER A 16 -2.66 -9.99 6.49
CA SER A 16 -3.93 -10.42 7.01
C SER A 16 -4.92 -10.77 5.91
N SER A 17 -4.72 -10.25 4.71
CA SER A 17 -5.58 -10.58 3.59
C SER A 17 -5.24 -11.95 3.00
N GLY A 18 -4.10 -12.50 3.35
CA GLY A 18 -3.67 -13.78 2.82
C GLY A 18 -3.03 -13.70 1.46
N MET A 19 -2.82 -12.49 0.94
CA MET A 19 -2.24 -12.33 -0.38
C MET A 19 -0.74 -12.18 -0.27
N LYS A 20 -0.04 -12.68 -1.29
CA LYS A 20 1.39 -12.52 -1.36
C LYS A 20 1.74 -11.26 -2.12
N LYS A 21 2.84 -10.63 -1.73
CA LYS A 21 3.28 -9.43 -2.44
C LYS A 21 3.58 -9.71 -3.90
N SER A 22 4.11 -10.90 -4.20
CA SER A 22 4.38 -11.24 -5.58
C SER A 22 3.10 -11.30 -6.41
N TYR A 23 2.03 -11.81 -5.82
CA TYR A 23 0.75 -11.83 -6.51
C TYR A 23 0.24 -10.42 -6.78
N ILE A 24 0.35 -9.57 -5.78
CA ILE A 24 -0.10 -8.19 -5.93
C ILE A 24 0.71 -7.48 -7.02
N ALA A 25 2.02 -7.66 -7.01
CA ALA A 25 2.85 -7.03 -8.02
C ALA A 25 2.48 -7.52 -9.42
N ASP A 26 2.23 -8.81 -9.53
CA ASP A 26 1.83 -9.40 -10.80
C ASP A 26 0.54 -8.79 -11.32
N GLU A 27 -0.44 -8.67 -10.42
CA GLU A 27 -1.72 -8.08 -10.79
C GLU A 27 -1.57 -6.62 -11.21
N MET A 28 -0.66 -5.92 -10.58
CA MET A 28 -0.43 -4.51 -10.89
C MET A 28 0.48 -4.32 -12.10
N GLY A 29 1.04 -5.40 -12.61
CA GLY A 29 1.91 -5.29 -13.77
C GLY A 29 3.28 -4.73 -13.47
N ILE A 30 3.76 -4.88 -12.24
CA ILE A 30 5.07 -4.38 -11.84
C ILE A 30 5.87 -5.50 -11.20
N SER A 31 7.17 -5.27 -11.05
CA SER A 31 8.00 -6.25 -10.39
C SER A 31 7.83 -6.17 -8.88
N ARG A 32 8.27 -7.23 -8.20
CA ARG A 32 8.24 -7.22 -6.75
C ARG A 32 9.11 -6.11 -6.18
N GLN A 33 10.23 -5.84 -6.81
CA GLN A 33 11.08 -4.77 -6.35
C GLN A 33 10.40 -3.42 -6.50
N ALA A 34 9.68 -3.22 -7.58
CA ALA A 34 8.95 -1.98 -7.77
C ALA A 34 7.87 -1.82 -6.72
N LEU A 35 7.16 -2.91 -6.43
CA LEU A 35 6.13 -2.86 -5.40
C LEU A 35 6.76 -2.52 -4.05
N TRP A 36 7.85 -3.17 -3.72
CA TRP A 36 8.53 -2.91 -2.45
C TRP A 36 8.98 -1.46 -2.36
N GLY A 37 9.46 -0.91 -3.47
CA GLY A 37 9.85 0.49 -3.48
C GLY A 37 8.69 1.41 -3.18
N LYS A 38 7.51 1.07 -3.67
CA LYS A 38 6.33 1.88 -3.38
C LYS A 38 5.91 1.72 -1.93
N ILE A 39 5.97 0.51 -1.40
CA ILE A 39 5.59 0.27 -0.02
C ILE A 39 6.51 1.00 0.95
N THR A 40 7.78 1.10 0.60
CA THR A 40 8.77 1.73 1.48
C THR A 40 8.99 3.21 1.17
N ASN A 41 8.12 3.80 0.37
CA ASN A 41 8.13 5.24 0.11
C ASN A 41 9.26 5.71 -0.79
N LYS A 42 9.88 4.81 -1.51
CA LYS A 42 10.88 5.24 -2.48
C LYS A 42 10.23 5.76 -3.75
N VAL A 43 9.07 5.21 -4.08
CA VAL A 43 8.31 5.61 -5.24
C VAL A 43 6.87 5.76 -4.78
N LYS A 44 6.16 6.72 -5.31
CA LYS A 44 4.78 6.93 -4.89
C LYS A 44 3.85 6.01 -5.64
N PHE A 45 2.78 5.58 -4.95
CA PHE A 45 1.70 4.87 -5.61
C PHE A 45 0.94 5.83 -6.52
N THR A 46 0.51 5.32 -7.67
CA THR A 46 -0.42 6.08 -8.48
C THR A 46 -1.83 5.94 -7.90
N PRO A 47 -2.73 6.86 -8.24
CA PRO A 47 -4.11 6.72 -7.75
C PRO A 47 -4.75 5.41 -8.14
N GLU A 48 -4.45 4.90 -9.31
CA GLU A 48 -5.02 3.62 -9.75
C GLU A 48 -4.50 2.48 -8.90
N GLU A 49 -3.23 2.52 -8.56
CA GLU A 49 -2.65 1.49 -7.71
C GLU A 49 -3.24 1.54 -6.32
N GLN A 50 -3.45 2.75 -5.80
CA GLN A 50 -4.08 2.88 -4.50
C GLN A 50 -5.49 2.31 -4.50
N GLN A 51 -6.23 2.58 -5.55
CA GLN A 51 -7.60 2.07 -5.65
C GLN A 51 -7.59 0.54 -5.72
N TYR A 52 -6.67 -0.02 -6.49
CA TYR A 52 -6.55 -1.46 -6.55
C TYR A 52 -6.33 -2.05 -5.16
N LEU A 53 -5.42 -1.46 -4.40
CA LEU A 53 -5.12 -1.99 -3.07
C LEU A 53 -6.29 -1.80 -2.12
N VAL A 54 -6.99 -0.69 -2.22
CA VAL A 54 -8.17 -0.48 -1.39
C VAL A 54 -9.18 -1.59 -1.61
N GLU A 55 -9.40 -1.95 -2.86
CA GLU A 55 -10.38 -2.99 -3.18
C GLU A 55 -9.89 -4.36 -2.78
N LYS A 56 -8.63 -4.65 -3.07
CA LYS A 56 -8.11 -6.01 -2.81
C LYS A 56 -7.89 -6.25 -1.33
N LEU A 57 -7.49 -5.25 -0.60
CA LEU A 57 -7.23 -5.41 0.82
C LEU A 57 -8.45 -5.10 1.68
N ASP A 58 -9.57 -4.83 1.02
CA ASP A 58 -10.82 -4.64 1.74
C ASP A 58 -10.74 -3.50 2.73
N ILE A 59 -10.13 -2.41 2.31
CA ILE A 59 -10.06 -1.22 3.13
C ILE A 59 -11.38 -0.49 3.00
N ARG A 60 -12.13 -0.44 4.08
CA ARG A 60 -13.52 0.00 4.00
C ARG A 60 -13.76 1.41 4.51
N THR A 61 -12.91 1.90 5.38
CA THR A 61 -13.16 3.21 5.96
C THR A 61 -12.11 4.19 5.50
N MET A 62 -12.50 5.44 5.47
CA MET A 62 -11.57 6.51 5.12
C MET A 62 -10.46 6.62 6.16
N LYS A 63 -10.77 6.33 7.40
CA LYS A 63 -9.76 6.37 8.43
C LYS A 63 -8.68 5.35 8.16
N GLU A 64 -9.07 4.13 7.81
CA GLU A 64 -8.11 3.09 7.52
C GLU A 64 -7.27 3.45 6.31
N PHE A 65 -7.90 3.99 5.29
CA PHE A 65 -7.19 4.40 4.09
C PHE A 65 -6.16 5.47 4.43
N ARG A 66 -6.55 6.47 5.21
CA ARG A 66 -5.63 7.53 5.57
C ARG A 66 -4.50 7.04 6.46
N ASP A 67 -4.82 6.12 7.37
CA ASP A 67 -3.78 5.58 8.25
C ASP A 67 -2.70 4.88 7.47
N ILE A 68 -3.07 4.27 6.36
CA ILE A 68 -2.10 3.51 5.58
C ILE A 68 -1.42 4.40 4.54
N PHE A 69 -2.19 5.18 3.80
CA PHE A 69 -1.65 5.86 2.62
C PHE A 69 -1.28 7.31 2.86
N PHE A 70 -1.77 7.91 3.93
CA PHE A 70 -1.45 9.30 4.21
C PHE A 70 -1.00 9.44 5.65
N SER A 71 -0.17 8.51 6.06
CA SER A 71 0.36 8.56 7.41
C SER A 71 1.21 9.79 7.60
N LYS A 72 1.05 10.45 8.73
CA LYS A 72 1.93 11.53 9.05
C LYS A 72 3.18 10.99 9.64
N GLU A 73 4.30 11.47 9.14
CA GLU A 73 5.57 11.06 9.68
C GLU A 73 5.84 11.89 10.89
N GLU A 74 6.03 11.25 11.93
CA GLU A 74 6.32 12.02 13.07
C GLU A 74 7.73 12.10 13.32
N LYS A 75 8.13 12.38 13.32
CA LYS A 75 9.21 12.28 13.71
C LYS A 75 9.60 12.41 14.12
#